data_33a72f976b5049beb58f3a56b0b7bb58
#
_entry.id   33a72f976b5049beb58f3a56b0b7bb58
#
_cell.length_a   1.000
_cell.length_b   1.000
_cell.length_c   1.000
_cell.angle_alpha   90.00
_cell.angle_beta   90.00
_cell.angle_gamma   90.00
#
_symmetry.space_group_name_H-M   'P 1'
#
loop_
_entity.id
_entity.type
_entity.pdbx_description
1 polymer ?
#
loop_
_entity_poly.entity_id
_entity_poly.type
_entity_poly.pdbx_seq_one_letter_code
_entity_poly.pdbx_strand_id
1 'polypeptide(L)'
;MDPVLSKRGPHGETAWWRGLASATSAPAAERRLLPRPAPGEVRHAELFAASREASGAGLALAFALDQAGQDDQRPWLWVQDAAALRLSGRPYRPGLPPSLRHRLLHVAAKSPEDALFALEEGLRCRDLAFVIGELAGNPKALSFTASRRLSLVAEVHGVPLWLVRLDAARDLSSARQRWEVRAAPSLAPRWNPAAPGAPAWHAELFRARSHPPGQWILRDDGRVLTASSPPHHGDLVGAAGDRSLAAG
;
A
#
# COMPACT_ATOMS: atom_id res chain seq x y z
N MET A 1 -28.44 2.28 -55.29
CA MET A 1 -27.07 2.77 -54.96
C MET A 1 -27.13 3.31 -53.55
N ASP A 2 -26.97 2.42 -52.56
CA ASP A 2 -26.95 2.80 -51.13
C ASP A 2 -25.52 2.92 -50.66
N PRO A 3 -25.15 3.98 -49.95
CA PRO A 3 -23.92 3.96 -49.16
C PRO A 3 -24.21 3.52 -47.72
N VAL A 4 -23.66 2.38 -47.38
CA VAL A 4 -23.65 1.83 -46.00
C VAL A 4 -22.79 2.76 -45.15
N LEU A 5 -23.45 3.50 -44.26
CA LEU A 5 -22.81 4.25 -43.18
C LEU A 5 -22.46 3.29 -42.03
N SER A 6 -21.17 2.90 -42.00
CA SER A 6 -20.56 2.21 -40.87
C SER A 6 -20.60 3.09 -39.64
N LYS A 7 -21.46 2.83 -38.68
CA LYS A 7 -21.40 3.37 -37.31
C LYS A 7 -20.26 2.68 -36.57
N ARG A 8 -19.11 3.35 -36.48
CA ARG A 8 -18.09 3.02 -35.47
C ARG A 8 -18.64 3.42 -34.11
N GLY A 9 -18.96 2.43 -33.30
CA GLY A 9 -19.27 2.63 -31.89
C GLY A 9 -18.03 3.12 -31.12
N PRO A 10 -18.23 3.77 -29.97
CA PRO A 10 -17.13 4.25 -29.14
C PRO A 10 -16.30 3.06 -28.66
N HIS A 11 -14.99 3.17 -28.76
CA HIS A 11 -14.02 2.20 -28.30
C HIS A 11 -14.31 1.84 -26.84
N GLY A 12 -14.88 0.65 -26.63
CA GLY A 12 -15.03 0.08 -25.32
C GLY A 12 -13.64 -0.17 -24.73
N GLU A 13 -13.25 0.66 -23.79
CA GLU A 13 -12.15 0.33 -22.90
C GLU A 13 -12.51 -0.97 -22.19
N THR A 14 -11.92 -2.06 -22.63
CA THR A 14 -12.02 -3.36 -21.95
C THR A 14 -11.29 -3.22 -20.63
N ALA A 15 -12.02 -2.85 -19.61
CA ALA A 15 -11.51 -2.79 -18.25
C ALA A 15 -11.27 -4.23 -17.78
N TRP A 16 -10.09 -4.79 -18.12
CA TRP A 16 -9.62 -6.11 -17.70
C TRP A 16 -9.65 -6.28 -16.17
N TRP A 17 -9.63 -5.19 -15.42
CA TRP A 17 -9.72 -5.14 -13.96
C TRP A 17 -11.16 -5.32 -13.43
N ARG A 18 -12.22 -5.12 -14.25
CA ARG A 18 -13.61 -5.37 -13.81
C ARG A 18 -13.91 -6.84 -13.59
N GLY A 19 -13.16 -7.74 -14.21
CA GLY A 19 -13.29 -9.20 -14.00
C GLY A 19 -12.70 -9.70 -12.66
N LEU A 20 -11.91 -8.90 -11.95
CA LEU A 20 -11.36 -9.26 -10.64
C LEU A 20 -12.39 -9.11 -9.49
N ALA A 21 -13.57 -8.59 -9.79
CA ALA A 21 -14.55 -8.16 -8.77
C ALA A 21 -15.49 -9.28 -8.28
N SER A 22 -15.24 -10.54 -8.61
CA SER A 22 -16.03 -11.68 -8.12
C SER A 22 -15.30 -12.55 -7.09
N ALA A 23 -14.27 -12.04 -6.42
CA ALA A 23 -13.75 -12.69 -5.24
C ALA A 23 -14.75 -12.49 -4.10
N THR A 24 -15.26 -13.57 -3.57
CA THR A 24 -16.11 -13.64 -2.37
C THR A 24 -15.59 -12.64 -1.35
N SER A 25 -16.40 -11.65 -0.95
CA SER A 25 -16.01 -10.67 0.06
C SER A 25 -15.58 -11.45 1.31
N ALA A 26 -14.36 -11.18 1.79
CA ALA A 26 -13.86 -11.80 3.00
C ALA A 26 -14.87 -11.61 4.14
N PRO A 27 -15.09 -12.60 5.00
CA PRO A 27 -16.03 -12.48 6.10
C PRO A 27 -15.67 -11.28 6.98
N ALA A 28 -16.68 -10.59 7.50
CA ALA A 28 -16.52 -9.38 8.32
C ALA A 28 -15.55 -9.57 9.53
N ALA A 29 -15.37 -10.82 9.97
CA ALA A 29 -14.42 -11.17 11.03
C ALA A 29 -12.96 -10.94 10.64
N GLU A 30 -12.56 -11.18 9.39
CA GLU A 30 -11.18 -10.95 8.91
C GLU A 30 -10.81 -9.47 8.84
N ARG A 31 -11.79 -8.59 8.58
CA ARG A 31 -11.58 -7.12 8.58
C ARG A 31 -11.26 -6.56 9.96
N ARG A 32 -11.66 -7.22 11.04
CA ARG A 32 -11.44 -6.76 12.42
C ARG A 32 -10.03 -7.02 12.93
N LEU A 33 -9.24 -7.82 12.21
CA LEU A 33 -7.88 -8.17 12.63
C LEU A 33 -6.88 -7.03 12.44
N LEU A 34 -7.16 -6.08 11.54
CA LEU A 34 -6.27 -4.95 11.30
C LEU A 34 -6.44 -3.86 12.37
N PRO A 35 -5.32 -3.36 12.92
CA PRO A 35 -5.32 -2.20 13.79
C PRO A 35 -5.88 -0.98 13.05
N ARG A 36 -7.03 -0.49 13.46
CA ARG A 36 -7.61 0.75 12.93
C ARG A 36 -7.25 1.92 13.81
N PRO A 37 -7.05 3.12 13.24
CA PRO A 37 -6.89 4.32 14.05
C PRO A 37 -8.15 4.56 14.87
N ALA A 38 -7.97 5.11 16.07
CA ALA A 38 -9.10 5.58 16.86
C ALA A 38 -9.84 6.71 16.11
N PRO A 39 -11.13 6.93 16.37
CA PRO A 39 -11.85 8.07 15.80
C PRO A 39 -11.09 9.37 16.07
N GLY A 40 -10.80 10.14 15.01
CA GLY A 40 -10.02 11.39 15.09
C GLY A 40 -8.50 11.21 15.12
N GLU A 41 -7.97 9.97 15.15
CA GLU A 41 -6.53 9.73 15.07
C GLU A 41 -6.07 9.79 13.61
N VAL A 42 -5.19 10.76 13.34
CA VAL A 42 -4.52 10.86 12.02
C VAL A 42 -3.32 9.94 12.00
N ARG A 43 -3.23 9.11 10.97
CA ARG A 43 -2.18 8.10 10.87
C ARG A 43 -0.88 8.70 10.33
N HIS A 44 0.20 8.55 11.10
CA HIS A 44 1.56 8.54 10.60
C HIS A 44 2.10 7.13 10.81
N ALA A 45 2.27 6.39 9.72
CA ALA A 45 2.80 5.03 9.74
C ALA A 45 4.11 4.95 8.95
N GLU A 46 5.05 4.14 9.43
CA GLU A 46 6.26 3.76 8.72
C GLU A 46 6.16 2.31 8.28
N LEU A 47 6.55 2.05 7.02
CA LEU A 47 6.57 0.73 6.41
C LEU A 47 8.01 0.42 5.96
N PHE A 48 8.66 -0.51 6.63
CA PHE A 48 10.00 -0.97 6.31
C PHE A 48 9.91 -2.10 5.29
N ALA A 49 10.58 -1.96 4.17
CA ALA A 49 10.56 -2.94 3.10
C ALA A 49 11.90 -3.00 2.35
N ALA A 50 12.20 -4.14 1.75
CA ALA A 50 13.34 -4.27 0.87
C ALA A 50 13.08 -3.55 -0.46
N SER A 51 14.09 -2.84 -0.98
CA SER A 51 13.98 -2.10 -2.25
C SER A 51 13.76 -3.00 -3.47
N ARG A 52 14.17 -4.27 -3.39
CA ARG A 52 13.95 -5.29 -4.43
C ARG A 52 12.49 -5.72 -4.60
N GLU A 53 11.62 -5.31 -3.69
CA GLU A 53 10.19 -5.62 -3.67
C GLU A 53 9.39 -4.32 -3.67
N ALA A 54 8.33 -4.24 -4.46
CA ALA A 54 7.39 -3.13 -4.40
C ALA A 54 6.40 -3.24 -3.22
N SER A 55 6.66 -4.15 -2.26
CA SER A 55 5.77 -4.49 -1.16
C SER A 55 5.47 -3.30 -0.25
N GLY A 56 6.47 -2.48 0.07
CA GLY A 56 6.29 -1.29 0.92
C GLY A 56 5.37 -0.26 0.29
N ALA A 57 5.64 0.12 -0.96
CA ALA A 57 4.84 1.09 -1.71
C ALA A 57 3.42 0.57 -1.99
N GLY A 58 3.29 -0.71 -2.37
CA GLY A 58 2.01 -1.35 -2.61
C GLY A 58 1.13 -1.37 -1.37
N LEU A 59 1.67 -1.79 -0.22
CA LEU A 59 0.90 -1.83 1.03
C LEU A 59 0.61 -0.42 1.57
N ALA A 60 1.54 0.54 1.42
CA ALA A 60 1.28 1.94 1.80
C ALA A 60 0.07 2.51 1.05
N LEU A 61 -0.01 2.25 -0.26
CA LEU A 61 -1.15 2.67 -1.08
C LEU A 61 -2.44 1.94 -0.65
N ALA A 62 -2.39 0.62 -0.43
CA ALA A 62 -3.54 -0.15 0.03
C ALA A 62 -4.08 0.35 1.38
N PHE A 63 -3.20 0.63 2.35
CA PHE A 63 -3.58 1.23 3.63
C PHE A 63 -4.18 2.63 3.48
N ALA A 64 -3.57 3.47 2.62
CA ALA A 64 -4.06 4.82 2.39
C ALA A 64 -5.46 4.83 1.80
N LEU A 65 -5.74 3.93 0.84
CA LEU A 65 -7.05 3.78 0.22
C LEU A 65 -8.11 3.20 1.16
N ASP A 66 -7.74 2.20 1.97
CA ASP A 66 -8.65 1.63 2.99
C ASP A 66 -9.06 2.69 4.03
N GLN A 67 -8.16 3.62 4.35
CA GLN A 67 -8.44 4.71 5.28
C GLN A 67 -9.23 5.86 4.64
N ALA A 68 -8.87 6.30 3.42
CA ALA A 68 -9.54 7.40 2.74
C ALA A 68 -10.98 7.05 2.34
N GLY A 69 -11.23 5.76 2.06
CA GLY A 69 -12.50 5.30 1.53
C GLY A 69 -12.61 5.49 0.01
N GLN A 70 -13.58 4.78 -0.59
CA GLN A 70 -13.74 4.74 -2.05
C GLN A 70 -14.31 6.04 -2.64
N ASP A 71 -15.01 6.82 -1.83
CA ASP A 71 -15.69 8.05 -2.27
C ASP A 71 -14.81 9.30 -2.21
N ASP A 72 -13.62 9.20 -1.60
CA ASP A 72 -12.69 10.32 -1.53
C ASP A 72 -12.08 10.62 -2.91
N GLN A 73 -12.43 11.78 -3.47
CA GLN A 73 -11.98 12.23 -4.80
C GLN A 73 -10.85 13.25 -4.73
N ARG A 74 -10.32 13.59 -3.55
CA ARG A 74 -9.21 14.52 -3.39
C ARG A 74 -7.94 14.00 -4.07
N PRO A 75 -7.05 14.88 -4.55
CA PRO A 75 -5.72 14.48 -5.01
C PRO A 75 -4.90 13.87 -3.85
N TRP A 76 -3.85 13.15 -4.19
CA TRP A 76 -2.93 12.56 -3.25
C TRP A 76 -1.49 12.76 -3.70
N LEU A 77 -0.58 12.82 -2.73
CA LEU A 77 0.81 13.15 -2.97
C LEU A 77 1.71 11.94 -2.76
N TRP A 78 2.67 11.73 -3.68
CA TRP A 78 3.75 10.76 -3.54
C TRP A 78 5.09 11.46 -3.68
N VAL A 79 5.89 11.44 -2.61
CA VAL A 79 7.21 12.04 -2.56
C VAL A 79 8.26 10.95 -2.50
N GLN A 80 9.27 11.01 -3.37
CA GLN A 80 10.43 10.10 -3.34
C GLN A 80 11.70 10.93 -3.27
N ASP A 81 12.67 10.52 -2.42
CA ASP A 81 14.02 11.06 -2.51
C ASP A 81 14.77 10.47 -3.71
N ALA A 82 15.89 11.07 -4.09
CA ALA A 82 16.67 10.62 -5.25
C ALA A 82 17.20 9.19 -5.10
N ALA A 83 17.45 8.72 -3.88
CA ALA A 83 17.93 7.36 -3.63
C ALA A 83 16.78 6.34 -3.77
N ALA A 84 15.61 6.61 -3.18
CA ALA A 84 14.42 5.78 -3.36
C ALA A 84 14.03 5.71 -4.84
N LEU A 85 14.05 6.85 -5.55
CA LEU A 85 13.74 6.92 -6.97
C LEU A 85 14.67 6.04 -7.83
N ARG A 86 15.96 5.93 -7.48
CA ARG A 86 16.90 5.02 -8.16
C ARG A 86 16.62 3.55 -7.88
N LEU A 87 16.14 3.21 -6.68
CA LEU A 87 15.89 1.84 -6.24
C LEU A 87 14.54 1.30 -6.74
N SER A 88 13.46 2.07 -6.57
CA SER A 88 12.10 1.64 -6.86
C SER A 88 11.52 2.18 -8.17
N GLY A 89 12.16 3.19 -8.77
CA GLY A 89 11.62 3.88 -9.94
C GLY A 89 10.47 4.84 -9.61
N ARG A 90 9.91 5.47 -10.62
CA ARG A 90 8.72 6.33 -10.48
C ARG A 90 7.45 5.49 -10.40
N PRO A 91 6.40 5.97 -9.69
CA PRO A 91 5.10 5.32 -9.72
C PRO A 91 4.61 5.12 -11.16
N TYR A 92 4.31 3.87 -11.52
CA TYR A 92 3.79 3.53 -12.84
C TYR A 92 2.32 3.89 -12.94
N ARG A 93 2.02 5.11 -13.38
CA ARG A 93 0.65 5.65 -13.46
C ARG A 93 -0.35 4.75 -14.18
N PRO A 94 -0.02 4.13 -15.35
CA PRO A 94 -0.98 3.24 -16.02
C PRO A 94 -1.39 2.02 -15.19
N GLY A 95 -0.53 1.57 -14.27
CA GLY A 95 -0.83 0.47 -13.34
C GLY A 95 -1.73 0.86 -12.17
N LEU A 96 -1.90 2.15 -11.89
CA LEU A 96 -2.81 2.62 -10.86
C LEU A 96 -4.28 2.51 -11.34
N PRO A 97 -5.23 2.27 -10.43
CA PRO A 97 -6.65 2.37 -10.75
C PRO A 97 -7.00 3.69 -11.46
N PRO A 98 -7.88 3.70 -12.45
CA PRO A 98 -8.22 4.91 -13.21
C PRO A 98 -8.62 6.10 -12.32
N SER A 99 -9.36 5.83 -11.24
CA SER A 99 -9.77 6.85 -10.26
C SER A 99 -8.62 7.52 -9.54
N LEU A 100 -7.45 6.88 -9.45
CA LEU A 100 -6.27 7.39 -8.71
C LEU A 100 -5.24 8.06 -9.62
N ARG A 101 -5.04 7.56 -10.85
CA ARG A 101 -3.95 7.98 -11.72
C ARG A 101 -3.99 9.45 -12.10
N HIS A 102 -5.19 10.02 -12.24
CA HIS A 102 -5.39 11.43 -12.61
C HIS A 102 -5.23 12.39 -11.42
N ARG A 103 -5.28 11.86 -10.20
CA ARG A 103 -5.19 12.61 -8.95
C ARG A 103 -3.82 12.53 -8.28
N LEU A 104 -2.90 11.73 -8.83
CA LEU A 104 -1.54 11.60 -8.32
C LEU A 104 -0.72 12.86 -8.60
N LEU A 105 -0.26 13.51 -7.54
CA LEU A 105 0.82 14.47 -7.53
C LEU A 105 2.12 13.73 -7.16
N HIS A 106 3.13 13.77 -8.02
CA HIS A 106 4.39 13.09 -7.78
C HIS A 106 5.53 14.09 -7.66
N VAL A 107 6.27 14.03 -6.56
CA VAL A 107 7.46 14.85 -6.31
C VAL A 107 8.69 13.95 -6.26
N ALA A 108 9.64 14.19 -7.18
CA ALA A 108 10.97 13.61 -7.18
C ALA A 108 11.94 14.60 -6.53
N ALA A 109 12.19 14.42 -5.25
CA ALA A 109 13.07 15.29 -4.48
C ALA A 109 14.55 14.97 -4.76
N LYS A 110 15.39 16.00 -4.77
CA LYS A 110 16.84 15.85 -5.06
C LYS A 110 17.61 15.30 -3.86
N SER A 111 17.14 15.57 -2.67
CA SER A 111 17.77 15.16 -1.40
C SER A 111 16.71 14.67 -0.41
N PRO A 112 17.11 13.96 0.67
CA PRO A 112 16.20 13.64 1.77
C PRO A 112 15.61 14.88 2.45
N GLU A 113 16.36 15.98 2.54
CA GLU A 113 15.91 17.27 3.10
C GLU A 113 14.76 17.85 2.26
N ASP A 114 14.94 17.88 0.93
CA ASP A 114 13.89 18.33 0.00
C ASP A 114 12.65 17.43 0.09
N ALA A 115 12.85 16.11 0.23
CA ALA A 115 11.75 15.17 0.39
C ALA A 115 10.97 15.43 1.69
N LEU A 116 11.66 15.65 2.81
CA LEU A 116 11.03 15.97 4.09
C LEU A 116 10.28 17.30 4.03
N PHE A 117 10.84 18.31 3.35
CA PHE A 117 10.15 19.57 3.10
C PHE A 117 8.87 19.37 2.29
N ALA A 118 8.94 18.62 1.18
CA ALA A 118 7.78 18.34 0.34
C ALA A 118 6.70 17.53 1.08
N LEU A 119 7.11 16.58 1.94
CA LEU A 119 6.19 15.83 2.80
C LEU A 119 5.48 16.75 3.78
N GLU A 120 6.23 17.65 4.45
CA GLU A 120 5.66 18.59 5.42
C GLU A 120 4.68 19.56 4.76
N GLU A 121 5.02 20.13 3.60
CA GLU A 121 4.12 21.00 2.85
C GLU A 121 2.88 20.25 2.34
N GLY A 122 3.05 19.00 1.87
CA GLY A 122 1.93 18.14 1.51
C GLY A 122 0.98 17.88 2.69
N LEU A 123 1.52 17.62 3.87
CA LEU A 123 0.73 17.39 5.09
C LEU A 123 -0.02 18.65 5.57
N ARG A 124 0.41 19.84 5.20
CA ARG A 124 -0.29 21.12 5.48
C ARG A 124 -1.49 21.33 4.56
N CYS A 125 -1.52 20.64 3.41
CA CYS A 125 -2.57 20.80 2.40
C CYS A 125 -3.77 19.88 2.71
N ARG A 126 -4.80 20.42 3.35
CA ARG A 126 -6.02 19.68 3.71
C ARG A 126 -6.82 19.16 2.52
N ASP A 127 -6.54 19.67 1.32
CA ASP A 127 -7.17 19.22 0.08
C ASP A 127 -6.55 17.91 -0.44
N LEU A 128 -5.49 17.41 0.18
CA LEU A 128 -4.95 16.08 -0.10
C LEU A 128 -5.69 15.01 0.70
N ALA A 129 -6.00 13.89 0.05
CA ALA A 129 -6.58 12.72 0.69
C ALA A 129 -5.58 12.04 1.64
N PHE A 130 -4.33 11.93 1.19
CA PHE A 130 -3.20 11.35 1.93
C PHE A 130 -1.86 11.70 1.28
N VAL A 131 -0.79 11.42 2.01
CA VAL A 131 0.60 11.57 1.54
C VAL A 131 1.33 10.25 1.70
N ILE A 132 2.02 9.83 0.63
CA ILE A 132 2.99 8.71 0.65
C ILE A 132 4.39 9.30 0.48
N GLY A 133 5.33 8.90 1.33
CA GLY A 133 6.75 9.20 1.19
C GLY A 133 7.56 7.93 0.99
N GLU A 134 8.60 7.98 0.16
CA GLU A 134 9.59 6.91 0.07
C GLU A 134 10.98 7.49 0.31
N LEU A 135 11.66 6.98 1.31
CA LEU A 135 13.03 7.35 1.66
C LEU A 135 13.91 6.10 1.74
N ALA A 136 15.07 6.13 1.10
CA ALA A 136 16.02 5.02 1.12
C ALA A 136 16.97 5.11 2.33
N GLY A 137 17.20 3.99 2.98
CA GLY A 137 18.11 3.86 4.12
C GLY A 137 17.70 4.71 5.33
N ASN A 138 18.71 5.15 6.08
CA ASN A 138 18.55 5.99 7.26
C ASN A 138 19.21 7.36 7.04
N PRO A 139 18.58 8.26 6.24
CA PRO A 139 19.14 9.58 6.01
C PRO A 139 19.18 10.39 7.31
N LYS A 140 20.31 11.08 7.57
CA LYS A 140 20.48 11.90 8.78
C LYS A 140 19.40 12.98 8.94
N ALA A 141 18.87 13.48 7.83
CA ALA A 141 17.79 14.46 7.82
C ALA A 141 16.52 13.94 8.50
N LEU A 142 16.20 12.64 8.37
CA LEU A 142 15.07 12.02 9.06
C LEU A 142 15.43 11.65 10.51
N SER A 143 15.79 12.65 11.30
CA SER A 143 16.00 12.52 12.73
C SER A 143 14.67 12.27 13.47
N PHE A 144 14.75 11.89 14.77
CA PHE A 144 13.57 11.81 15.64
C PHE A 144 12.77 13.13 15.66
N THR A 145 13.47 14.28 15.69
CA THR A 145 12.82 15.60 15.66
C THR A 145 12.06 15.82 14.36
N ALA A 146 12.65 15.47 13.21
CA ALA A 146 11.98 15.56 11.91
C ALA A 146 10.76 14.63 11.84
N SER A 147 10.89 13.38 12.28
CA SER A 147 9.78 12.44 12.36
C SER A 147 8.64 12.96 13.26
N ARG A 148 8.98 13.56 14.42
CA ARG A 148 8.00 14.16 15.33
C ARG A 148 7.29 15.35 14.67
N ARG A 149 8.00 16.19 13.92
CA ARG A 149 7.41 17.31 13.18
C ARG A 149 6.40 16.84 12.16
N LEU A 150 6.74 15.81 11.36
CA LEU A 150 5.80 15.20 10.41
C LEU A 150 4.55 14.65 11.11
N SER A 151 4.69 13.95 12.24
CA SER A 151 3.55 13.46 13.01
C SER A 151 2.63 14.58 13.47
N LEU A 152 3.20 15.66 14.01
CA LEU A 152 2.43 16.80 14.51
C LEU A 152 1.70 17.54 13.39
N VAL A 153 2.39 17.76 12.25
CA VAL A 153 1.76 18.42 11.09
C VAL A 153 0.62 17.56 10.55
N ALA A 154 0.82 16.24 10.41
CA ALA A 154 -0.24 15.32 9.98
C ALA A 154 -1.46 15.40 10.92
N GLU A 155 -1.25 15.41 12.24
CA GLU A 155 -2.32 15.50 13.24
C GLU A 155 -3.05 16.84 13.19
N VAL A 156 -2.32 17.96 13.10
CA VAL A 156 -2.91 19.32 13.07
C VAL A 156 -3.76 19.56 11.83
N HIS A 157 -3.32 19.01 10.68
CA HIS A 157 -4.00 19.24 9.41
C HIS A 157 -4.96 18.12 9.00
N GLY A 158 -4.93 16.97 9.69
CA GLY A 158 -5.82 15.84 9.40
C GLY A 158 -5.46 15.08 8.14
N VAL A 159 -4.21 15.18 7.65
CA VAL A 159 -3.73 14.50 6.43
C VAL A 159 -2.85 13.32 6.80
N PRO A 160 -3.24 12.06 6.48
CA PRO A 160 -2.47 10.88 6.84
C PRO A 160 -1.16 10.77 6.05
N LEU A 161 -0.11 10.28 6.73
CA LEU A 161 1.21 10.00 6.16
C LEU A 161 1.55 8.51 6.23
N TRP A 162 1.94 7.96 5.10
CA TRP A 162 2.50 6.63 4.93
C TRP A 162 3.94 6.75 4.44
N LEU A 163 4.91 6.52 5.34
CA LEU A 163 6.33 6.66 5.04
C LEU A 163 6.97 5.30 4.80
N VAL A 164 7.30 5.01 3.54
CA VAL A 164 8.02 3.81 3.15
C VAL A 164 9.52 4.01 3.37
N ARG A 165 10.14 3.09 4.08
CA ARG A 165 11.55 3.07 4.44
C ARG A 165 12.23 1.91 3.71
N LEU A 166 12.90 2.22 2.58
CA LEU A 166 13.54 1.21 1.74
C LEU A 166 14.93 0.85 2.27
N ASP A 167 15.17 -0.43 2.52
CA ASP A 167 16.46 -0.96 3.04
C ASP A 167 16.94 -0.22 4.30
N ALA A 168 16.02 0.21 5.14
CA ALA A 168 16.32 1.00 6.33
C ALA A 168 16.38 0.15 7.59
N ALA A 169 17.25 0.54 8.53
CA ALA A 169 17.22 0.01 9.88
C ALA A 169 16.09 0.64 10.71
N ARG A 170 15.60 -0.09 11.71
CA ARG A 170 14.54 0.37 12.64
C ARG A 170 15.12 1.38 13.66
N ASP A 171 15.26 2.63 13.26
CA ASP A 171 15.73 3.75 14.09
C ASP A 171 14.61 4.34 14.99
N LEU A 172 14.94 5.38 15.76
CA LEU A 172 13.97 6.09 16.57
C LEU A 172 13.03 6.93 15.69
N SER A 173 11.72 6.78 15.92
CA SER A 173 10.69 7.52 15.20
C SER A 173 9.49 7.83 16.09
N SER A 174 8.78 8.91 15.76
CA SER A 174 7.51 9.28 16.39
C SER A 174 6.29 8.70 15.67
N ALA A 175 6.46 7.91 14.62
CA ALA A 175 5.38 7.28 13.89
C ALA A 175 4.47 6.48 14.83
N ARG A 176 3.15 6.57 14.60
CA ARG A 176 2.13 5.93 15.44
C ARG A 176 2.09 4.42 15.27
N GLN A 177 2.42 3.96 14.06
CA GLN A 177 2.51 2.54 13.72
C GLN A 177 3.77 2.30 12.90
N ARG A 178 4.44 1.16 13.14
CA ARG A 178 5.64 0.80 12.39
C ARG A 178 5.57 -0.67 11.99
N TRP A 179 5.66 -0.88 10.70
CA TRP A 179 5.43 -2.14 10.04
C TRP A 179 6.69 -2.64 9.34
N GLU A 180 6.95 -3.94 9.42
CA GLU A 180 7.84 -4.65 8.48
C GLU A 180 6.97 -5.30 7.41
N VAL A 181 7.34 -5.13 6.14
CA VAL A 181 6.51 -5.54 5.01
C VAL A 181 7.31 -6.35 4.02
N ARG A 182 6.77 -7.49 3.61
CA ARG A 182 7.35 -8.37 2.58
C ARG A 182 6.25 -8.82 1.64
N ALA A 183 6.63 -9.19 0.41
CA ALA A 183 5.69 -9.83 -0.49
C ALA A 183 5.22 -11.18 0.08
N ALA A 184 3.97 -11.52 -0.14
CA ALA A 184 3.41 -12.83 0.18
C ALA A 184 2.81 -13.48 -1.07
N PRO A 185 2.71 -14.82 -1.12
CA PRO A 185 2.04 -15.50 -2.22
C PRO A 185 0.59 -15.03 -2.36
N SER A 186 0.22 -14.64 -3.57
CA SER A 186 -1.16 -14.30 -3.91
C SER A 186 -1.99 -15.57 -4.09
N LEU A 187 -3.29 -15.49 -3.83
CA LEU A 187 -4.21 -16.57 -4.14
C LEU A 187 -4.45 -16.62 -5.65
N ALA A 188 -4.34 -17.80 -6.23
CA ALA A 188 -4.64 -17.99 -7.64
C ALA A 188 -6.10 -17.64 -7.96
N PRO A 189 -6.37 -16.88 -9.04
CA PRO A 189 -7.74 -16.59 -9.47
C PRO A 189 -8.46 -17.88 -9.88
N ARG A 190 -9.74 -18.02 -9.52
CA ARG A 190 -10.55 -19.22 -9.84
C ARG A 190 -10.69 -19.47 -11.34
N TRP A 191 -10.71 -18.41 -12.15
CA TRP A 191 -10.90 -18.47 -13.61
C TRP A 191 -9.62 -18.83 -14.36
N ASN A 192 -8.43 -18.58 -13.79
CA ASN A 192 -7.14 -18.98 -14.36
C ASN A 192 -6.10 -19.18 -13.25
N PRO A 193 -5.84 -20.40 -12.80
CA PRO A 193 -4.86 -20.67 -11.73
C PRO A 193 -3.42 -20.29 -12.09
N ALA A 194 -3.11 -20.09 -13.37
CA ALA A 194 -1.78 -19.65 -13.84
C ALA A 194 -1.65 -18.10 -13.87
N ALA A 195 -2.74 -17.36 -13.72
CA ALA A 195 -2.71 -15.91 -13.68
C ALA A 195 -2.27 -15.37 -12.30
N PRO A 196 -1.60 -14.20 -12.24
CA PRO A 196 -1.33 -13.54 -10.97
C PRO A 196 -2.62 -13.25 -10.22
N GLY A 197 -2.62 -13.54 -8.92
CA GLY A 197 -3.73 -13.18 -8.03
C GLY A 197 -3.66 -11.74 -7.55
N ALA A 198 -4.58 -11.38 -6.66
CA ALA A 198 -4.56 -10.08 -5.98
C ALA A 198 -3.27 -9.89 -5.18
N PRO A 199 -2.75 -8.66 -5.09
CA PRO A 199 -1.57 -8.37 -4.29
C PRO A 199 -1.72 -8.85 -2.85
N ALA A 200 -0.65 -9.46 -2.32
CA ALA A 200 -0.61 -9.97 -0.97
C ALA A 200 0.72 -9.64 -0.28
N TRP A 201 0.63 -9.36 1.02
CA TRP A 201 1.78 -8.97 1.84
C TRP A 201 1.78 -9.73 3.16
N HIS A 202 2.95 -10.13 3.61
CA HIS A 202 3.21 -10.44 5.00
C HIS A 202 3.58 -9.13 5.70
N ALA A 203 2.75 -8.71 6.65
CA ALA A 203 2.91 -7.47 7.38
C ALA A 203 3.04 -7.76 8.88
N GLU A 204 4.15 -7.32 9.47
CA GLU A 204 4.41 -7.36 10.91
C GLU A 204 4.30 -5.96 11.50
N LEU A 205 3.31 -5.72 12.36
CA LEU A 205 3.27 -4.55 13.21
C LEU A 205 4.21 -4.79 14.39
N PHE A 206 5.42 -4.27 14.32
CA PHE A 206 6.39 -4.46 15.41
C PHE A 206 6.31 -3.37 16.48
N ARG A 207 5.67 -2.25 16.18
CA ARG A 207 5.42 -1.15 17.13
C ARG A 207 4.16 -0.39 16.77
N ALA A 208 3.30 -0.19 17.76
CA ALA A 208 2.18 0.74 17.69
C ALA A 208 1.94 1.40 19.05
N ARG A 209 1.28 2.56 19.03
CA ARG A 209 0.94 3.28 20.26
C ARG A 209 -0.28 2.67 20.96
N SER A 210 -1.28 2.27 20.17
CA SER A 210 -2.62 1.87 20.65
C SER A 210 -2.94 0.40 20.41
N HIS A 211 -2.02 -0.38 19.81
CA HIS A 211 -2.27 -1.79 19.47
C HIS A 211 -1.08 -2.66 19.86
N PRO A 212 -1.31 -3.91 20.27
CA PRO A 212 -0.21 -4.86 20.46
C PRO A 212 0.48 -5.19 19.14
N PRO A 213 1.76 -5.58 19.16
CA PRO A 213 2.44 -6.15 18.02
C PRO A 213 1.70 -7.36 17.47
N GLY A 214 1.82 -7.61 16.17
CA GLY A 214 1.17 -8.75 15.54
C GLY A 214 1.61 -8.93 14.08
N GLN A 215 1.20 -10.04 13.48
CA GLN A 215 1.53 -10.40 12.10
C GLN A 215 0.26 -10.78 11.34
N TRP A 216 0.19 -10.40 10.07
CA TRP A 216 -0.94 -10.67 9.19
C TRP A 216 -0.48 -10.97 7.78
N ILE A 217 -1.27 -11.77 7.07
CA ILE A 217 -1.26 -11.81 5.61
C ILE A 217 -2.37 -10.86 5.15
N LEU A 218 -1.97 -9.79 4.48
CA LEU A 218 -2.87 -8.78 3.93
C LEU A 218 -3.07 -9.03 2.45
N ARG A 219 -4.28 -8.83 1.95
CA ARG A 219 -4.64 -8.96 0.54
C ARG A 219 -5.50 -7.79 0.11
N ASP A 220 -5.18 -7.23 -1.04
CA ASP A 220 -5.96 -6.15 -1.65
C ASP A 220 -6.67 -6.68 -2.90
N ASP A 221 -7.99 -6.79 -2.84
CA ASP A 221 -8.81 -7.19 -3.98
C ASP A 221 -9.23 -6.00 -4.88
N GLY A 222 -8.63 -4.83 -4.65
CA GLY A 222 -8.93 -3.57 -5.34
C GLY A 222 -10.16 -2.84 -4.80
N ARG A 223 -10.81 -3.39 -3.77
CA ARG A 223 -11.96 -2.78 -3.09
C ARG A 223 -11.81 -2.73 -1.58
N VAL A 224 -11.22 -3.75 -1.02
CA VAL A 224 -11.11 -3.93 0.42
C VAL A 224 -9.77 -4.59 0.75
N LEU A 225 -9.10 -4.03 1.73
CA LEU A 225 -7.95 -4.66 2.34
C LEU A 225 -8.43 -5.69 3.37
N THR A 226 -8.09 -6.97 3.14
CA THR A 226 -8.43 -8.07 4.03
C THR A 226 -7.21 -8.53 4.80
N ALA A 227 -7.42 -9.04 6.01
CA ALA A 227 -6.36 -9.53 6.88
C ALA A 227 -6.68 -10.95 7.35
N SER A 228 -5.69 -11.84 7.32
CA SER A 228 -5.75 -13.16 7.91
C SER A 228 -4.50 -13.42 8.76
N SER A 229 -4.61 -14.32 9.73
CA SER A 229 -3.44 -14.77 10.48
C SER A 229 -2.44 -15.46 9.53
N PRO A 230 -1.12 -15.32 9.76
CA PRO A 230 -0.14 -16.11 9.02
C PRO A 230 -0.40 -17.62 9.24
N PRO A 231 -0.13 -18.47 8.25
CA PRO A 231 -0.23 -19.90 8.43
C PRO A 231 0.76 -20.35 9.53
N HIS A 232 0.30 -21.20 10.43
CA HIS A 232 1.19 -21.79 11.45
C HIS A 232 2.13 -22.80 10.77
N HIS A 233 3.33 -22.97 11.29
CA HIS A 233 4.30 -23.94 10.75
C HIS A 233 3.73 -25.37 10.62
N GLY A 234 2.75 -25.74 11.43
CA GLY A 234 2.02 -27.01 11.34
C GLY A 234 1.15 -27.15 10.09
N ASP A 235 0.61 -26.05 9.55
CA ASP A 235 -0.28 -26.09 8.39
C ASP A 235 0.47 -26.35 7.08
N LEU A 236 1.77 -26.05 7.04
CA LEU A 236 2.63 -26.31 5.87
C LEU A 236 2.99 -27.78 5.71
N VAL A 237 2.99 -28.56 6.80
CA VAL A 237 3.29 -29.98 6.77
C VAL A 237 2.11 -30.78 6.22
N GLY A 238 0.87 -30.34 6.46
CA GLY A 238 -0.34 -30.95 5.91
C GLY A 238 -0.46 -30.84 4.39
N ALA A 239 -0.02 -29.69 3.82
CA ALA A 239 -0.10 -29.44 2.37
C ALA A 239 0.95 -30.24 1.56
N ALA A 240 2.04 -30.69 2.18
CA ALA A 240 3.06 -31.50 1.53
C ALA A 240 2.73 -33.02 1.54
N GLY A 241 1.81 -33.47 2.40
CA GLY A 241 1.49 -34.89 2.61
C GLY A 241 0.54 -35.52 1.59
N ASP A 242 -0.13 -34.73 0.74
CA ASP A 242 -1.19 -35.27 -0.13
C ASP A 242 -0.76 -35.46 -1.60
N ARG A 243 0.55 -35.60 -1.83
CA ARG A 243 1.08 -36.19 -3.06
C ARG A 243 1.34 -37.67 -2.82
N SER A 244 0.24 -38.43 -2.71
CA SER A 244 0.28 -39.89 -2.78
C SER A 244 0.89 -40.31 -4.11
N LEU A 245 2.02 -40.98 -4.03
CA LEU A 245 2.61 -41.75 -5.11
C LEU A 245 1.63 -42.86 -5.52
N ALA A 246 0.78 -42.59 -6.49
CA ALA A 246 0.14 -43.63 -7.26
C ALA A 246 1.15 -44.13 -8.31
N ALA A 247 2.04 -45.01 -7.89
CA ALA A 247 2.78 -45.87 -8.80
C ALA A 247 1.96 -47.14 -9.00
N GLY A 248 1.66 -47.46 -10.25
CA GLY A 248 1.05 -48.66 -10.72
C GLY A 248 1.16 -48.70 -12.22
#